data_af2eafb7fa18c3e61b0e9d4965c5ba87
#
_entry.id   af2eafb7fa18c3e61b0e9d4965c5ba87
#
_cell.length_a   1.000
_cell.length_b   1.000
_cell.length_c   1.000
_cell.angle_alpha   90.00
_cell.angle_beta   90.00
_cell.angle_gamma   90.00
#
_symmetry.space_group_name_H-M   'P 1'
#
loop_
_entity.id
_entity.type
_entity.pdbx_description
1 polymer ?
#
loop_
_entity_poly.entity_id
_entity_poly.type
_entity_poly.pdbx_seq_one_letter_code
_entity_poly.pdbx_strand_id
1 'polypeptide(L)'
;VAGAAWATVLGQFVSLIIAMILHYTKNKEINGNLKYIKPSGSIIKGIYSIGISAAIMQALLSVMMAGMNIILGQANANPTILVGSFGIYYKIQQIALFSCFGLSNNIITILSFNYGMKDKERSKDCIKYGIMDTLVVTLVITILFEIIANPLAKLFALSGGSSSELISVCEKATRIASIGYIFMGFSVAVQGVLQALRYAFKPFLTALLRLAVFVLPIAYLFTLSPNVVNIVWWALPISEALTAVVSLFILKDVMKKKIDTLEEKQISGDNLIITISRQHGTRAKRIGKMLADKLGIKFYDKELTMLEAKKRELDKKYVKDNSDEDGYNAYLSLDANKDSIIAQSEIILELASTESFVIVGRCADYILKNHKKLVTVFLYADEEFKINKVMEMYGDTKQQAIEHIKKSNTARSTYYSLVANKVWGEKENYDLYINANDTEENIVKQIEDFVNSKN
;
A
#
# COMPACT_ATOMS: atom_id res chain seq x y z
N VAL A 1 -23.86 20.52 -24.00
CA VAL A 1 -23.47 19.09 -23.96
C VAL A 1 -22.17 18.87 -24.72
N ALA A 2 -22.05 19.27 -26.03
CA ALA A 2 -20.86 19.04 -26.82
C ALA A 2 -19.57 19.67 -26.24
N GLY A 3 -19.64 20.92 -25.74
CA GLY A 3 -18.48 21.60 -25.13
C GLY A 3 -17.96 20.88 -23.87
N ALA A 4 -18.82 20.33 -23.03
CA ALA A 4 -18.42 19.55 -21.85
C ALA A 4 -17.74 18.24 -22.27
N ALA A 5 -18.24 17.57 -23.30
CA ALA A 5 -17.62 16.36 -23.84
C ALA A 5 -16.23 16.64 -24.41
N TRP A 6 -16.07 17.71 -25.18
CA TRP A 6 -14.78 18.16 -25.70
C TRP A 6 -13.79 18.53 -24.59
N ALA A 7 -14.24 19.24 -23.53
CA ALA A 7 -13.39 19.56 -22.40
C ALA A 7 -12.86 18.31 -21.71
N THR A 8 -13.71 17.27 -21.53
CA THR A 8 -13.30 15.99 -20.96
C THR A 8 -12.27 15.29 -21.84
N VAL A 9 -12.52 15.21 -23.15
CA VAL A 9 -11.58 14.57 -24.10
C VAL A 9 -10.23 15.28 -24.11
N LEU A 10 -10.24 16.63 -24.17
CA LEU A 10 -9.00 17.43 -24.13
C LEU A 10 -8.24 17.24 -22.82
N GLY A 11 -8.94 17.21 -21.67
CA GLY A 11 -8.33 16.94 -20.37
C GLY A 11 -7.65 15.55 -20.31
N GLN A 12 -8.31 14.52 -20.81
CA GLN A 12 -7.76 13.17 -20.90
C GLN A 12 -6.55 13.12 -21.85
N PHE A 13 -6.61 13.81 -22.97
CA PHE A 13 -5.52 13.87 -23.93
C PHE A 13 -4.27 14.58 -23.37
N VAL A 14 -4.45 15.71 -22.69
CA VAL A 14 -3.35 16.40 -22.00
C VAL A 14 -2.75 15.53 -20.90
N SER A 15 -3.58 14.86 -20.11
CA SER A 15 -3.11 13.90 -19.08
C SER A 15 -2.31 12.76 -19.68
N LEU A 16 -2.75 12.23 -20.82
CA LEU A 16 -2.03 11.18 -21.55
C LEU A 16 -0.64 11.67 -22.01
N ILE A 17 -0.56 12.87 -22.60
CA ILE A 17 0.72 13.45 -23.05
C ILE A 17 1.67 13.62 -21.86
N ILE A 18 1.20 14.20 -20.74
CA ILE A 18 2.02 14.39 -19.54
C ILE A 18 2.50 13.04 -19.01
N ALA A 19 1.60 12.05 -18.91
CA ALA A 19 1.95 10.70 -18.47
C ALA A 19 3.00 10.04 -19.37
N MET A 20 2.88 10.19 -20.71
CA MET A 20 3.88 9.68 -21.66
C MET A 20 5.24 10.39 -21.50
N ILE A 21 5.25 11.72 -21.37
CA ILE A 21 6.49 12.47 -21.15
C ILE A 21 7.17 11.99 -19.85
N LEU A 22 6.42 11.85 -18.76
CA LEU A 22 6.95 11.36 -17.50
C LEU A 22 7.43 9.91 -17.60
N HIS A 23 6.70 9.06 -18.32
CA HIS A 23 7.09 7.67 -18.56
C HIS A 23 8.45 7.59 -19.29
N TYR A 24 8.61 8.32 -20.39
CA TYR A 24 9.86 8.25 -21.17
C TYR A 24 11.04 9.00 -20.53
N THR A 25 10.79 10.03 -19.71
CA THR A 25 11.86 10.84 -19.11
C THR A 25 12.27 10.39 -17.69
N LYS A 26 11.32 9.91 -16.89
CA LYS A 26 11.55 9.59 -15.46
C LYS A 26 11.45 8.10 -15.16
N ASN A 27 10.62 7.35 -15.88
CA ASN A 27 10.44 5.94 -15.62
C ASN A 27 11.51 5.11 -16.33
N LYS A 28 12.50 4.65 -15.58
CA LYS A 28 13.57 3.78 -16.07
C LYS A 28 13.27 2.29 -15.89
N GLU A 29 12.21 1.95 -15.18
CA GLU A 29 11.89 0.57 -14.78
C GLU A 29 11.14 -0.20 -15.87
N ILE A 30 10.29 0.49 -16.64
CA ILE A 30 9.50 -0.15 -17.69
C ILE A 30 10.09 0.21 -19.05
N ASN A 31 10.49 -0.81 -19.79
CA ASN A 31 10.95 -0.62 -21.16
C ASN A 31 9.74 -0.52 -22.12
N GLY A 32 9.39 0.70 -22.52
CA GLY A 32 8.28 1.00 -23.42
C GLY A 32 8.51 0.63 -24.90
N ASN A 33 9.57 -0.09 -25.25
CA ASN A 33 9.84 -0.45 -26.63
C ASN A 33 8.87 -1.57 -27.09
N LEU A 34 8.09 -1.30 -28.12
CA LEU A 34 7.09 -2.21 -28.70
C LEU A 34 7.67 -3.57 -29.12
N LYS A 35 8.98 -3.66 -29.36
CA LYS A 35 9.69 -4.90 -29.68
C LYS A 35 9.57 -5.97 -28.57
N TYR A 36 9.33 -5.55 -27.34
CA TYR A 36 9.19 -6.45 -26.19
C TYR A 36 7.76 -6.89 -25.90
N ILE A 37 6.78 -6.39 -26.65
CA ILE A 37 5.38 -6.82 -26.51
C ILE A 37 5.27 -8.24 -27.08
N LYS A 38 5.35 -9.22 -26.18
CA LYS A 38 5.06 -10.64 -26.50
C LYS A 38 3.84 -11.06 -25.68
N PRO A 39 2.65 -11.19 -26.30
CA PRO A 39 1.47 -11.63 -25.58
C PRO A 39 1.67 -13.04 -25.04
N SER A 40 1.50 -13.18 -23.71
CA SER A 40 1.54 -14.47 -23.02
C SER A 40 0.16 -14.78 -22.47
N GLY A 41 -0.40 -15.93 -22.85
CA GLY A 41 -1.75 -16.34 -22.42
C GLY A 41 -1.90 -16.47 -20.90
N SER A 42 -0.87 -16.90 -20.18
CA SER A 42 -0.87 -17.02 -18.73
C SER A 42 -0.91 -15.65 -18.05
N ILE A 43 -0.13 -14.68 -18.54
CA ILE A 43 -0.12 -13.31 -18.03
C ILE A 43 -1.46 -12.63 -18.30
N ILE A 44 -1.98 -12.75 -19.53
CA ILE A 44 -3.28 -12.19 -19.92
C ILE A 44 -4.38 -12.77 -19.04
N LYS A 45 -4.42 -14.09 -18.80
CA LYS A 45 -5.38 -14.73 -17.90
C LYS A 45 -5.27 -14.19 -16.47
N GLY A 46 -4.06 -13.98 -15.97
CA GLY A 46 -3.81 -13.37 -14.66
C GLY A 46 -4.36 -11.95 -14.55
N ILE A 47 -4.08 -11.10 -15.55
CA ILE A 47 -4.59 -9.72 -15.62
C ILE A 47 -6.11 -9.70 -15.64
N TYR A 48 -6.76 -10.48 -16.51
CA TYR A 48 -8.22 -10.50 -16.61
C TYR A 48 -8.91 -11.12 -15.39
N SER A 49 -8.30 -12.11 -14.73
CA SER A 49 -8.89 -12.72 -13.52
C SER A 49 -9.04 -11.72 -12.36
N ILE A 50 -8.15 -10.76 -12.26
CA ILE A 50 -8.20 -9.69 -11.25
C ILE A 50 -8.96 -8.48 -11.80
N GLY A 51 -8.64 -8.07 -13.02
CA GLY A 51 -9.17 -6.87 -13.65
C GLY A 51 -10.68 -6.92 -13.89
N ILE A 52 -11.25 -8.06 -14.26
CA ILE A 52 -12.70 -8.21 -14.45
C ILE A 52 -13.47 -7.95 -13.16
N SER A 53 -13.00 -8.47 -12.03
CA SER A 53 -13.65 -8.21 -10.72
C SER A 53 -13.64 -6.72 -10.38
N ALA A 54 -12.51 -6.04 -10.61
CA ALA A 54 -12.39 -4.62 -10.39
C ALA A 54 -13.27 -3.79 -11.35
N ALA A 55 -13.30 -4.17 -12.63
CA ALA A 55 -14.13 -3.51 -13.64
C ALA A 55 -15.63 -3.64 -13.31
N ILE A 56 -16.09 -4.82 -12.88
CA ILE A 56 -17.48 -5.04 -12.48
C ILE A 56 -17.83 -4.21 -11.24
N MET A 57 -16.94 -4.12 -10.24
CA MET A 57 -17.16 -3.25 -9.07
C MET A 57 -17.32 -1.78 -9.45
N GLN A 58 -16.55 -1.28 -10.42
CA GLN A 58 -16.71 0.08 -10.93
C GLN A 58 -18.00 0.25 -11.75
N ALA A 59 -18.37 -0.75 -12.54
CA ALA A 59 -19.63 -0.74 -13.30
C ALA A 59 -20.86 -0.70 -12.40
N LEU A 60 -20.81 -1.27 -11.18
CA LEU A 60 -21.91 -1.22 -10.20
C LEU A 60 -22.26 0.22 -9.78
N LEU A 61 -21.30 1.15 -9.78
CA LEU A 61 -21.59 2.56 -9.54
C LEU A 61 -22.52 3.14 -10.63
N SER A 62 -22.29 2.77 -11.89
CA SER A 62 -23.14 3.18 -13.01
C SER A 62 -24.52 2.51 -12.93
N VAL A 63 -24.58 1.24 -12.52
CA VAL A 63 -25.87 0.53 -12.28
C VAL A 63 -26.66 1.21 -11.19
N MET A 64 -26.04 1.60 -10.08
CA MET A 64 -26.70 2.33 -9.00
C MET A 64 -27.23 3.70 -9.49
N MET A 65 -26.42 4.45 -10.23
CA MET A 65 -26.85 5.73 -10.81
C MET A 65 -28.04 5.58 -11.75
N ALA A 66 -27.99 4.64 -12.69
CA ALA A 66 -29.06 4.38 -13.62
C ALA A 66 -30.35 3.89 -12.90
N GLY A 67 -30.20 2.95 -11.97
CA GLY A 67 -31.30 2.44 -11.18
C GLY A 67 -32.00 3.49 -10.34
N MET A 68 -31.23 4.32 -9.64
CA MET A 68 -31.77 5.45 -8.86
C MET A 68 -32.48 6.47 -9.76
N ASN A 69 -31.93 6.81 -10.91
CA ASN A 69 -32.57 7.75 -11.83
C ASN A 69 -33.91 7.19 -12.37
N ILE A 70 -34.00 5.90 -12.66
CA ILE A 70 -35.23 5.25 -13.08
C ILE A 70 -36.28 5.29 -11.94
N ILE A 71 -35.88 4.90 -10.74
CA ILE A 71 -36.77 4.85 -9.55
C ILE A 71 -37.29 6.25 -9.22
N LEU A 72 -36.41 7.25 -9.17
CA LEU A 72 -36.77 8.64 -8.87
C LEU A 72 -37.58 9.26 -10.00
N GLY A 73 -37.33 8.88 -11.26
CA GLY A 73 -38.09 9.34 -12.41
C GLY A 73 -39.52 8.83 -12.48
N GLN A 74 -39.81 7.71 -11.79
CA GLN A 74 -41.16 7.11 -11.72
C GLN A 74 -41.92 7.45 -10.42
N ALA A 75 -41.29 8.22 -9.52
CA ALA A 75 -41.89 8.57 -8.23
C ALA A 75 -43.08 9.51 -8.37
N ASN A 76 -44.05 9.40 -7.45
CA ASN A 76 -45.23 10.28 -7.37
C ASN A 76 -44.88 11.70 -6.83
N ALA A 77 -43.86 12.32 -7.42
CA ALA A 77 -43.42 13.68 -7.13
C ALA A 77 -42.77 14.26 -8.39
N ASN A 78 -42.34 15.55 -8.35
CA ASN A 78 -41.65 16.14 -9.51
C ASN A 78 -40.38 15.39 -9.87
N PRO A 79 -40.34 14.57 -10.95
CA PRO A 79 -39.21 13.74 -11.29
C PRO A 79 -37.93 14.55 -11.60
N THR A 80 -38.12 15.74 -12.21
CA THR A 80 -37.00 16.63 -12.57
C THR A 80 -36.24 17.10 -11.34
N ILE A 81 -36.96 17.39 -10.25
CA ILE A 81 -36.36 17.84 -9.00
C ILE A 81 -35.66 16.69 -8.30
N LEU A 82 -36.26 15.50 -8.21
CA LEU A 82 -35.70 14.35 -7.55
C LEU A 82 -34.44 13.84 -8.26
N VAL A 83 -34.51 13.66 -9.58
CA VAL A 83 -33.38 13.20 -10.40
C VAL A 83 -32.27 14.26 -10.43
N GLY A 84 -32.62 15.53 -10.56
CA GLY A 84 -31.66 16.64 -10.51
C GLY A 84 -30.94 16.74 -9.17
N SER A 85 -31.69 16.65 -8.05
CA SER A 85 -31.10 16.65 -6.70
C SER A 85 -30.20 15.46 -6.46
N PHE A 86 -30.57 14.27 -6.94
CA PHE A 86 -29.70 13.08 -6.85
C PHE A 86 -28.42 13.26 -7.67
N GLY A 87 -28.50 13.81 -8.88
CA GLY A 87 -27.33 14.08 -9.71
C GLY A 87 -26.35 15.06 -9.08
N ILE A 88 -26.84 16.10 -8.39
CA ILE A 88 -26.00 17.05 -7.65
C ILE A 88 -25.42 16.38 -6.42
N TYR A 89 -26.25 15.72 -5.59
CA TYR A 89 -25.80 14.98 -4.43
C TYR A 89 -24.70 13.97 -4.77
N TYR A 90 -24.86 13.22 -5.86
CA TYR A 90 -23.88 12.22 -6.29
C TYR A 90 -22.51 12.83 -6.58
N LYS A 91 -22.45 14.02 -7.18
CA LYS A 91 -21.19 14.75 -7.37
C LYS A 91 -20.54 15.15 -6.05
N ILE A 92 -21.35 15.59 -5.09
CA ILE A 92 -20.89 15.93 -3.74
C ILE A 92 -20.34 14.70 -3.03
N GLN A 93 -21.06 13.56 -3.11
CA GLN A 93 -20.64 12.28 -2.52
C GLN A 93 -19.29 11.78 -3.06
N GLN A 94 -18.94 12.10 -4.30
CA GLN A 94 -17.64 11.69 -4.89
C GLN A 94 -16.44 12.16 -4.06
N ILE A 95 -16.53 13.31 -3.39
CA ILE A 95 -15.46 13.83 -2.52
C ILE A 95 -15.21 12.87 -1.37
N ALA A 96 -16.26 12.40 -0.70
CA ALA A 96 -16.17 11.42 0.39
C ALA A 96 -15.70 10.05 -0.13
N LEU A 97 -16.24 9.61 -1.25
CA LEU A 97 -15.95 8.29 -1.83
C LEU A 97 -14.49 8.17 -2.29
N PHE A 98 -13.95 9.19 -2.95
CA PHE A 98 -12.54 9.16 -3.38
C PHE A 98 -11.56 9.23 -2.21
N SER A 99 -11.91 9.93 -1.13
CA SER A 99 -11.14 9.91 0.10
C SER A 99 -11.09 8.49 0.71
N CYS A 100 -12.22 7.79 0.75
CA CYS A 100 -12.29 6.40 1.20
C CYS A 100 -11.47 5.46 0.30
N PHE A 101 -11.51 5.62 -1.03
CA PHE A 101 -10.72 4.80 -1.94
C PHE A 101 -9.22 5.05 -1.78
N GLY A 102 -8.80 6.31 -1.56
CA GLY A 102 -7.41 6.63 -1.26
C GLY A 102 -6.90 5.90 -0.03
N LEU A 103 -7.65 5.93 1.07
CA LEU A 103 -7.31 5.22 2.31
C LEU A 103 -7.36 3.69 2.12
N SER A 104 -8.36 3.16 1.41
CA SER A 104 -8.47 1.75 1.09
C SER A 104 -7.26 1.25 0.29
N ASN A 105 -6.76 2.02 -0.68
CA ASN A 105 -5.57 1.67 -1.44
C ASN A 105 -4.31 1.60 -0.55
N ASN A 106 -4.18 2.50 0.43
CA ASN A 106 -3.10 2.42 1.41
C ASN A 106 -3.20 1.15 2.27
N ILE A 107 -4.42 0.79 2.72
CA ILE A 107 -4.65 -0.47 3.43
C ILE A 107 -4.22 -1.66 2.56
N ILE A 108 -4.59 -1.68 1.27
CA ILE A 108 -4.21 -2.76 0.34
C ILE A 108 -2.70 -2.89 0.27
N THR A 109 -1.98 -1.80 0.09
CA THR A 109 -0.52 -1.81 -0.05
C THR A 109 0.18 -2.29 1.22
N ILE A 110 -0.13 -1.68 2.37
CA ILE A 110 0.55 -1.96 3.63
C ILE A 110 0.18 -3.36 4.16
N LEU A 111 -1.10 -3.73 4.12
CA LEU A 111 -1.55 -5.03 4.62
C LEU A 111 -1.02 -6.17 3.77
N SER A 112 -1.08 -6.08 2.44
CA SER A 112 -0.57 -7.17 1.61
C SER A 112 0.93 -7.37 1.77
N PHE A 113 1.70 -6.32 2.07
CA PHE A 113 3.12 -6.44 2.43
C PHE A 113 3.31 -7.18 3.75
N ASN A 114 2.69 -6.72 4.84
CA ASN A 114 2.82 -7.33 6.16
C ASN A 114 2.29 -8.79 6.19
N TYR A 115 1.18 -9.04 5.50
CA TYR A 115 0.64 -10.39 5.34
C TYR A 115 1.59 -11.31 4.55
N GLY A 116 2.24 -10.80 3.48
CA GLY A 116 3.26 -11.51 2.72
C GLY A 116 4.50 -11.83 3.56
N MET A 117 4.90 -10.91 4.44
CA MET A 117 5.98 -11.10 5.42
C MET A 117 5.62 -12.06 6.55
N LYS A 118 4.36 -12.52 6.64
CA LYS A 118 3.81 -13.34 7.73
C LYS A 118 3.90 -12.66 9.11
N ASP A 119 3.93 -11.33 9.14
CA ASP A 119 3.91 -10.55 10.39
C ASP A 119 2.45 -10.37 10.83
N LYS A 120 2.05 -11.22 11.79
CA LYS A 120 0.67 -11.28 12.29
C LYS A 120 0.26 -10.02 13.04
N GLU A 121 1.13 -9.51 13.91
CA GLU A 121 0.85 -8.31 14.71
C GLU A 121 0.70 -7.08 13.83
N ARG A 122 1.66 -6.82 12.94
CA ARG A 122 1.57 -5.70 12.00
C ARG A 122 0.40 -5.81 11.03
N SER A 123 0.01 -7.03 10.65
CA SER A 123 -1.19 -7.23 9.84
C SER A 123 -2.46 -6.87 10.60
N LYS A 124 -2.56 -7.21 11.88
CA LYS A 124 -3.67 -6.81 12.76
C LYS A 124 -3.72 -5.30 12.96
N ASP A 125 -2.60 -4.70 13.25
CA ASP A 125 -2.47 -3.26 13.44
C ASP A 125 -2.84 -2.48 12.19
N CYS A 126 -2.38 -2.92 11.01
CA CYS A 126 -2.73 -2.32 9.73
C CYS A 126 -4.25 -2.35 9.49
N ILE A 127 -4.92 -3.47 9.78
CA ILE A 127 -6.37 -3.58 9.67
C ILE A 127 -7.07 -2.65 10.66
N LYS A 128 -6.65 -2.68 11.92
CA LYS A 128 -7.25 -1.88 12.99
C LYS A 128 -7.12 -0.38 12.73
N TYR A 129 -5.90 0.09 12.51
CA TYR A 129 -5.63 1.51 12.30
C TYR A 129 -6.13 2.00 10.94
N GLY A 130 -6.01 1.20 9.87
CA GLY A 130 -6.53 1.55 8.57
C GLY A 130 -8.05 1.74 8.55
N ILE A 131 -8.79 0.89 9.26
CA ILE A 131 -10.24 1.07 9.43
C ILE A 131 -10.52 2.30 10.31
N MET A 132 -9.79 2.48 11.40
CA MET A 132 -9.97 3.61 12.32
C MET A 132 -9.72 4.94 11.61
N ASP A 133 -8.62 5.06 10.86
CA ASP A 133 -8.29 6.27 10.09
C ASP A 133 -9.38 6.59 9.06
N THR A 134 -9.91 5.57 8.39
CA THR A 134 -11.01 5.73 7.44
C THR A 134 -12.28 6.22 8.12
N LEU A 135 -12.60 5.70 9.31
CA LEU A 135 -13.75 6.14 10.11
C LEU A 135 -13.59 7.58 10.59
N VAL A 136 -12.39 7.96 11.04
CA VAL A 136 -12.10 9.34 11.47
C VAL A 136 -12.25 10.31 10.31
N VAL A 137 -11.67 10.00 9.14
CA VAL A 137 -11.76 10.85 7.95
C VAL A 137 -13.21 10.98 7.47
N THR A 138 -13.97 9.89 7.42
CA THR A 138 -15.38 9.94 7.01
C THR A 138 -16.26 10.66 8.03
N LEU A 139 -15.97 10.55 9.30
CA LEU A 139 -16.66 11.35 10.35
C LEU A 139 -16.40 12.84 10.14
N VAL A 140 -15.14 13.24 9.92
CA VAL A 140 -14.81 14.66 9.65
C VAL A 140 -15.53 15.17 8.40
N ILE A 141 -15.53 14.36 7.32
CA ILE A 141 -16.25 14.73 6.08
C ILE A 141 -17.76 14.83 6.33
N THR A 142 -18.34 13.92 7.12
CA THR A 142 -19.76 13.97 7.48
C THR A 142 -20.11 15.28 8.22
N ILE A 143 -19.33 15.62 9.26
CA ILE A 143 -19.53 16.86 10.02
C ILE A 143 -19.38 18.09 9.10
N LEU A 144 -18.36 18.09 8.25
CA LEU A 144 -18.13 19.17 7.30
C LEU A 144 -19.34 19.33 6.37
N PHE A 145 -19.85 18.22 5.81
CA PHE A 145 -20.98 18.26 4.88
C PHE A 145 -22.29 18.66 5.55
N GLU A 146 -22.49 18.32 6.83
CA GLU A 146 -23.62 18.86 7.60
C GLU A 146 -23.57 20.39 7.74
N ILE A 147 -22.37 20.94 7.95
CA ILE A 147 -22.18 22.39 8.08
C ILE A 147 -22.35 23.10 6.73
N ILE A 148 -21.74 22.55 5.67
CA ILE A 148 -21.67 23.23 4.35
C ILE A 148 -22.67 22.68 3.32
N ALA A 149 -23.68 21.89 3.72
CA ALA A 149 -24.66 21.29 2.79
C ALA A 149 -25.36 22.34 1.89
N ASN A 150 -25.79 23.45 2.45
CA ASN A 150 -26.45 24.50 1.69
C ASN A 150 -25.49 25.23 0.71
N PRO A 151 -24.31 25.70 1.12
CA PRO A 151 -23.32 26.24 0.18
C PRO A 151 -22.95 25.27 -0.93
N LEU A 152 -22.79 23.97 -0.62
CA LEU A 152 -22.49 22.95 -1.62
C LEU A 152 -23.63 22.78 -2.62
N ALA A 153 -24.87 22.66 -2.14
CA ALA A 153 -26.04 22.56 -3.01
C ALA A 153 -26.11 23.74 -3.96
N LYS A 154 -25.92 24.97 -3.46
CA LYS A 154 -25.91 26.20 -4.27
C LYS A 154 -24.78 26.19 -5.31
N LEU A 155 -23.56 25.83 -4.91
CA LEU A 155 -22.38 25.80 -5.80
C LEU A 155 -22.60 24.89 -7.00
N PHE A 156 -23.09 23.68 -6.76
CA PHE A 156 -23.33 22.71 -7.84
C PHE A 156 -24.60 22.98 -8.64
N ALA A 157 -25.53 23.71 -8.07
CA ALA A 157 -26.76 24.11 -8.74
C ALA A 157 -26.57 25.32 -9.68
N LEU A 158 -25.54 26.16 -9.49
CA LEU A 158 -25.24 27.35 -10.29
C LEU A 158 -25.08 27.06 -11.79
N SER A 159 -24.69 25.84 -12.16
CA SER A 159 -24.48 25.43 -13.56
C SER A 159 -25.76 25.07 -14.33
N GLY A 160 -26.95 25.05 -13.68
CA GLY A 160 -28.14 24.46 -14.27
C GLY A 160 -29.43 25.33 -14.26
N GLY A 161 -29.40 26.62 -13.91
CA GLY A 161 -30.64 27.46 -13.87
C GLY A 161 -31.60 26.98 -12.78
N SER A 162 -31.14 26.77 -11.58
CA SER A 162 -31.77 25.96 -10.53
C SER A 162 -32.87 26.73 -9.78
N SER A 163 -34.00 26.06 -9.61
CA SER A 163 -35.06 26.54 -8.72
C SER A 163 -34.64 26.47 -7.24
N SER A 164 -35.16 27.34 -6.41
CA SER A 164 -34.94 27.30 -4.95
C SER A 164 -35.36 25.95 -4.34
N GLU A 165 -36.38 25.32 -4.93
CA GLU A 165 -36.86 24.00 -4.53
C GLU A 165 -35.82 22.91 -4.77
N LEU A 166 -35.13 22.88 -5.92
CA LEU A 166 -34.06 21.94 -6.21
C LEU A 166 -32.90 22.03 -5.19
N ILE A 167 -32.51 23.27 -4.84
CA ILE A 167 -31.46 23.53 -3.85
C ILE A 167 -31.86 22.98 -2.47
N SER A 168 -33.10 23.24 -2.06
CA SER A 168 -33.62 22.75 -0.77
C SER A 168 -33.69 21.24 -0.70
N VAL A 169 -34.15 20.58 -1.76
CA VAL A 169 -34.17 19.09 -1.83
C VAL A 169 -32.75 18.51 -1.86
N CYS A 170 -31.84 19.11 -2.62
CA CYS A 170 -30.43 18.70 -2.66
C CYS A 170 -29.73 18.86 -1.29
N GLU A 171 -29.98 19.96 -0.57
CA GLU A 171 -29.48 20.17 0.79
C GLU A 171 -29.96 19.07 1.72
N LYS A 172 -31.26 18.75 1.72
CA LYS A 172 -31.84 17.66 2.51
C LYS A 172 -31.22 16.31 2.14
N ALA A 173 -31.11 16.02 0.84
CA ALA A 173 -30.49 14.81 0.34
C ALA A 173 -29.05 14.67 0.85
N THR A 174 -28.27 15.75 0.79
CA THR A 174 -26.88 15.77 1.26
C THR A 174 -26.80 15.53 2.76
N ARG A 175 -27.61 16.22 3.58
CA ARG A 175 -27.62 16.04 5.04
C ARG A 175 -28.00 14.61 5.44
N ILE A 176 -29.11 14.09 4.91
CA ILE A 176 -29.55 12.73 5.25
C ILE A 176 -28.54 11.69 4.80
N ALA A 177 -28.03 11.81 3.58
CA ALA A 177 -27.15 10.79 3.01
C ALA A 177 -25.74 10.84 3.62
N SER A 178 -25.25 12.02 4.06
CA SER A 178 -23.92 12.15 4.69
C SER A 178 -23.81 11.33 5.98
N ILE A 179 -24.90 11.07 6.71
CA ILE A 179 -24.94 10.19 7.86
C ILE A 179 -24.43 8.79 7.49
N GLY A 180 -24.69 8.35 6.25
CA GLY A 180 -24.23 7.08 5.72
C GLY A 180 -22.72 6.99 5.46
N TYR A 181 -21.99 8.10 5.38
CA TYR A 181 -20.57 8.07 4.98
C TYR A 181 -19.67 7.35 5.96
N ILE A 182 -19.99 7.33 7.24
CA ILE A 182 -19.24 6.56 8.23
C ILE A 182 -19.35 5.06 7.92
N PHE A 183 -20.54 4.57 7.61
CA PHE A 183 -20.80 3.17 7.24
C PHE A 183 -20.18 2.84 5.88
N MET A 184 -20.25 3.76 4.93
CA MET A 184 -19.56 3.66 3.63
C MET A 184 -18.05 3.52 3.82
N GLY A 185 -17.44 4.39 4.63
CA GLY A 185 -16.01 4.35 4.93
C GLY A 185 -15.58 3.01 5.51
N PHE A 186 -16.33 2.50 6.49
CA PHE A 186 -16.10 1.17 7.04
C PHE A 186 -16.14 0.08 5.97
N SER A 187 -17.20 0.06 5.16
CA SER A 187 -17.39 -0.95 4.11
C SER A 187 -16.29 -0.91 3.05
N VAL A 188 -15.86 0.30 2.64
CA VAL A 188 -14.77 0.50 1.67
C VAL A 188 -13.41 0.11 2.26
N ALA A 189 -13.14 0.41 3.53
CA ALA A 189 -11.93 -0.04 4.22
C ALA A 189 -11.88 -1.58 4.29
N VAL A 190 -12.99 -2.22 4.64
CA VAL A 190 -13.09 -3.70 4.64
C VAL A 190 -12.87 -4.27 3.25
N GLN A 191 -13.39 -3.65 2.18
CA GLN A 191 -13.10 -4.07 0.81
C GLN A 191 -11.60 -4.04 0.52
N GLY A 192 -10.87 -3.01 0.98
CA GLY A 192 -9.42 -2.93 0.88
C GLY A 192 -8.71 -4.06 1.61
N VAL A 193 -9.15 -4.37 2.85
CA VAL A 193 -8.62 -5.52 3.60
C VAL A 193 -8.81 -6.84 2.84
N LEU A 194 -10.01 -7.07 2.29
CA LEU A 194 -10.33 -8.28 1.54
C LEU A 194 -9.48 -8.40 0.26
N GLN A 195 -9.26 -7.30 -0.45
CA GLN A 195 -8.41 -7.25 -1.64
C GLN A 195 -6.94 -7.51 -1.28
N ALA A 196 -6.43 -6.91 -0.20
CA ALA A 196 -5.08 -7.17 0.31
C ALA A 196 -4.83 -8.65 0.60
N LEU A 197 -5.84 -9.34 1.13
CA LEU A 197 -5.80 -10.77 1.44
C LEU A 197 -6.14 -11.68 0.24
N ARG A 198 -6.14 -11.09 -0.98
CA ARG A 198 -6.38 -11.78 -2.26
C ARG A 198 -7.76 -12.44 -2.41
N TYR A 199 -8.78 -11.90 -1.76
CA TYR A 199 -10.15 -12.30 -2.04
C TYR A 199 -10.68 -11.51 -3.25
N ALA A 200 -11.17 -12.20 -4.29
CA ALA A 200 -11.77 -11.56 -5.45
C ALA A 200 -13.30 -11.40 -5.28
N PHE A 201 -13.98 -12.44 -4.82
CA PHE A 201 -15.45 -12.46 -4.75
C PHE A 201 -16.04 -11.69 -3.56
N LYS A 202 -15.38 -11.74 -2.37
CA LYS A 202 -15.92 -11.08 -1.17
C LYS A 202 -16.02 -9.56 -1.31
N PRO A 203 -14.98 -8.82 -1.82
CA PRO A 203 -15.11 -7.40 -2.09
C PRO A 203 -16.20 -7.05 -3.11
N PHE A 204 -16.33 -7.87 -4.16
CA PHE A 204 -17.40 -7.72 -5.15
C PHE A 204 -18.77 -7.88 -4.49
N LEU A 205 -18.98 -8.91 -3.65
CA LEU A 205 -20.23 -9.13 -2.95
C LEU A 205 -20.62 -7.92 -2.08
N THR A 206 -19.68 -7.36 -1.32
CA THR A 206 -19.95 -6.17 -0.50
C THR A 206 -20.30 -4.95 -1.36
N ALA A 207 -19.64 -4.76 -2.50
CA ALA A 207 -19.98 -3.71 -3.45
C ALA A 207 -21.37 -3.90 -4.06
N LEU A 208 -21.72 -5.13 -4.46
CA LEU A 208 -23.02 -5.48 -5.01
C LEU A 208 -24.15 -5.22 -4.01
N LEU A 209 -23.98 -5.64 -2.76
CA LEU A 209 -24.97 -5.42 -1.69
C LEU A 209 -25.20 -3.90 -1.49
N ARG A 210 -24.14 -3.13 -1.41
CA ARG A 210 -24.19 -1.68 -1.21
C ARG A 210 -24.87 -0.95 -2.35
N LEU A 211 -24.43 -1.21 -3.59
CA LEU A 211 -24.74 -0.38 -4.76
C LEU A 211 -25.99 -0.87 -5.54
N ALA A 212 -26.47 -2.08 -5.28
CA ALA A 212 -27.63 -2.60 -6.00
C ALA A 212 -28.66 -3.25 -5.08
N VAL A 213 -28.25 -4.27 -4.32
CA VAL A 213 -29.20 -5.15 -3.60
C VAL A 213 -29.93 -4.44 -2.47
N PHE A 214 -29.27 -3.54 -1.74
CA PHE A 214 -29.95 -2.80 -0.65
C PHE A 214 -30.50 -1.47 -1.12
N VAL A 215 -29.70 -0.64 -1.81
CA VAL A 215 -30.11 0.74 -2.10
C VAL A 215 -31.29 0.82 -3.06
N LEU A 216 -31.31 0.01 -4.14
CA LEU A 216 -32.36 0.12 -5.15
C LEU A 216 -33.73 -0.35 -4.64
N PRO A 217 -33.86 -1.52 -3.97
CA PRO A 217 -35.14 -1.93 -3.42
C PRO A 217 -35.66 -1.01 -2.32
N ILE A 218 -34.77 -0.52 -1.42
CA ILE A 218 -35.17 0.40 -0.36
C ILE A 218 -35.64 1.73 -0.95
N ALA A 219 -34.92 2.28 -1.93
CA ALA A 219 -35.31 3.48 -2.63
C ALA A 219 -36.66 3.30 -3.32
N TYR A 220 -36.89 2.18 -4.01
CA TYR A 220 -38.17 1.87 -4.64
C TYR A 220 -39.31 1.80 -3.61
N LEU A 221 -39.14 1.14 -2.49
CA LEU A 221 -40.13 1.09 -1.43
C LEU A 221 -40.49 2.49 -0.90
N PHE A 222 -39.51 3.37 -0.77
CA PHE A 222 -39.74 4.73 -0.30
C PHE A 222 -40.44 5.63 -1.33
N THR A 223 -40.35 5.31 -2.64
CA THR A 223 -41.13 6.04 -3.65
C THR A 223 -42.64 5.75 -3.59
N LEU A 224 -43.06 4.66 -2.94
CA LEU A 224 -44.48 4.34 -2.73
C LEU A 224 -45.11 5.23 -1.63
N SER A 225 -44.33 5.96 -0.85
CA SER A 225 -44.80 6.84 0.19
C SER A 225 -45.30 8.16 -0.39
N PRO A 226 -46.41 8.75 0.16
CA PRO A 226 -46.85 10.09 -0.23
C PRO A 226 -45.80 11.19 0.03
N ASN A 227 -44.85 10.95 0.96
CA ASN A 227 -43.82 11.91 1.34
C ASN A 227 -42.45 11.56 0.75
N VAL A 228 -42.42 11.11 -0.52
CA VAL A 228 -41.22 10.61 -1.20
C VAL A 228 -40.07 11.62 -1.16
N VAL A 229 -40.32 12.89 -1.35
CA VAL A 229 -39.31 13.99 -1.40
C VAL A 229 -38.42 14.03 -0.13
N ASN A 230 -38.97 13.63 1.01
CA ASN A 230 -38.25 13.65 2.30
C ASN A 230 -37.72 12.30 2.69
N ILE A 231 -38.32 11.21 2.27
CA ILE A 231 -38.03 9.86 2.78
C ILE A 231 -37.06 9.10 1.89
N VAL A 232 -37.07 9.34 0.59
CA VAL A 232 -36.27 8.53 -0.37
C VAL A 232 -34.75 8.59 -0.10
N TRP A 233 -34.27 9.70 0.44
CA TRP A 233 -32.85 9.89 0.75
C TRP A 233 -32.35 9.00 1.88
N TRP A 234 -33.25 8.51 2.75
CA TRP A 234 -32.89 7.53 3.80
C TRP A 234 -32.49 6.18 3.25
N ALA A 235 -32.86 5.87 1.99
CA ALA A 235 -32.40 4.64 1.34
C ALA A 235 -30.86 4.55 1.31
N LEU A 236 -30.17 5.67 1.19
CA LEU A 236 -28.70 5.73 1.11
C LEU A 236 -28.04 5.34 2.45
N PRO A 237 -28.26 6.04 3.59
CA PRO A 237 -27.64 5.67 4.85
C PRO A 237 -28.09 4.31 5.38
N ILE A 238 -29.33 3.90 5.13
CA ILE A 238 -29.80 2.55 5.54
C ILE A 238 -29.07 1.46 4.77
N SER A 239 -28.92 1.59 3.45
CA SER A 239 -28.20 0.61 2.65
C SER A 239 -26.71 0.51 3.05
N GLU A 240 -26.08 1.65 3.34
CA GLU A 240 -24.69 1.68 3.83
C GLU A 240 -24.57 1.01 5.21
N ALA A 241 -25.51 1.27 6.13
CA ALA A 241 -25.52 0.64 7.44
C ALA A 241 -25.70 -0.89 7.35
N LEU A 242 -26.65 -1.36 6.53
CA LEU A 242 -26.85 -2.80 6.30
C LEU A 242 -25.60 -3.45 5.71
N THR A 243 -24.97 -2.78 4.74
CA THR A 243 -23.71 -3.26 4.14
C THR A 243 -22.59 -3.30 5.17
N ALA A 244 -22.47 -2.30 6.04
CA ALA A 244 -21.48 -2.28 7.10
C ALA A 244 -21.64 -3.45 8.06
N VAL A 245 -22.87 -3.80 8.43
CA VAL A 245 -23.14 -5.00 9.26
C VAL A 245 -22.66 -6.27 8.56
N VAL A 246 -23.01 -6.47 7.30
CA VAL A 246 -22.55 -7.63 6.53
C VAL A 246 -21.02 -7.64 6.41
N SER A 247 -20.41 -6.49 6.14
CA SER A 247 -18.96 -6.31 6.03
C SER A 247 -18.25 -6.66 7.34
N LEU A 248 -18.85 -6.34 8.50
CA LEU A 248 -18.34 -6.71 9.82
C LEU A 248 -18.28 -8.23 10.02
N PHE A 249 -19.34 -8.96 9.62
CA PHE A 249 -19.33 -10.41 9.70
C PHE A 249 -18.29 -11.03 8.77
N ILE A 250 -18.17 -10.53 7.53
CA ILE A 250 -17.16 -10.98 6.57
C ILE A 250 -15.77 -10.73 7.11
N LEU A 251 -15.52 -9.54 7.68
CA LEU A 251 -14.24 -9.18 8.27
C LEU A 251 -13.86 -10.13 9.42
N LYS A 252 -14.80 -10.39 10.36
CA LYS A 252 -14.56 -11.32 11.47
C LYS A 252 -14.21 -12.73 11.00
N ASP A 253 -14.93 -13.27 10.00
CA ASP A 253 -14.64 -14.57 9.40
C ASP A 253 -13.24 -14.61 8.77
N VAL A 254 -12.88 -13.56 8.02
CA VAL A 254 -11.59 -13.48 7.34
C VAL A 254 -10.44 -13.26 8.35
N MET A 255 -10.64 -12.43 9.37
CA MET A 255 -9.66 -12.27 10.44
C MET A 255 -9.33 -13.61 11.10
N LYS A 256 -10.37 -14.37 11.48
CA LYS A 256 -10.19 -15.69 12.10
C LYS A 256 -9.49 -16.68 11.18
N LYS A 257 -9.85 -16.71 9.88
CA LYS A 257 -9.33 -17.71 8.92
C LYS A 257 -7.96 -17.40 8.33
N LYS A 258 -7.58 -16.13 8.27
CA LYS A 258 -6.35 -15.70 7.57
C LYS A 258 -5.33 -15.03 8.47
N ILE A 259 -5.78 -14.22 9.42
CA ILE A 259 -4.88 -13.45 10.28
C ILE A 259 -4.59 -14.21 11.58
N ASP A 260 -5.63 -14.75 12.24
CA ASP A 260 -5.41 -15.47 13.49
C ASP A 260 -4.68 -16.81 13.30
N THR A 261 -4.88 -17.46 12.14
CA THR A 261 -4.17 -18.66 11.72
C THR A 261 -2.84 -18.37 11.02
N LEU A 262 -2.46 -17.09 10.88
CA LEU A 262 -1.17 -16.76 10.31
C LEU A 262 -0.07 -17.24 11.27
N GLU A 263 0.58 -18.32 10.91
CA GLU A 263 1.74 -18.80 11.65
C GLU A 263 2.90 -17.84 11.35
N GLU A 264 3.35 -17.12 12.37
CA GLU A 264 4.66 -16.49 12.32
C GLU A 264 5.66 -17.59 12.06
N LYS A 265 6.47 -17.43 11.02
CA LYS A 265 7.46 -18.44 10.67
C LYS A 265 8.43 -18.58 11.84
N GLN A 266 8.18 -19.55 12.74
CA GLN A 266 9.18 -19.93 13.72
C GLN A 266 10.35 -20.48 12.95
N ILE A 267 11.47 -19.82 13.07
CA ILE A 267 12.71 -20.28 12.46
C ILE A 267 13.23 -21.38 13.38
N SER A 268 12.91 -22.63 13.04
CA SER A 268 13.44 -23.77 13.74
C SER A 268 14.86 -24.03 13.22
N GLY A 269 15.85 -23.63 13.99
CA GLY A 269 17.25 -23.92 13.71
C GLY A 269 18.14 -23.36 14.83
N ASP A 270 19.17 -24.11 15.16
CA ASP A 270 20.22 -23.70 16.11
C ASP A 270 21.44 -23.08 15.38
N ASN A 271 21.22 -22.66 14.12
CA ASN A 271 22.24 -22.06 13.29
C ASN A 271 22.63 -20.67 13.80
N LEU A 272 23.93 -20.38 13.80
CA LEU A 272 24.42 -19.04 14.12
C LEU A 272 24.21 -18.10 12.94
N ILE A 273 23.52 -17.00 13.17
CA ILE A 273 23.29 -15.98 12.16
C ILE A 273 23.78 -14.64 12.65
N ILE A 274 24.61 -13.98 11.85
CA ILE A 274 25.14 -12.66 12.14
C ILE A 274 24.66 -11.69 11.06
N THR A 275 23.90 -10.67 11.43
CA THR A 275 23.45 -9.64 10.52
C THR A 275 24.25 -8.38 10.71
N ILE A 276 24.71 -7.76 9.62
CA ILE A 276 25.50 -6.53 9.66
C ILE A 276 24.74 -5.42 8.92
N SER A 277 24.11 -4.54 9.69
CA SER A 277 23.58 -3.25 9.20
C SER A 277 24.69 -2.19 9.26
N ARG A 278 24.66 -1.17 8.39
CA ARG A 278 25.83 -0.30 8.23
C ARG A 278 25.57 1.02 7.55
N GLN A 279 26.28 2.06 7.93
CA GLN A 279 26.42 3.28 7.15
C GLN A 279 27.26 3.02 5.88
N HIS A 280 27.10 3.88 4.86
CA HIS A 280 27.92 3.81 3.65
C HIS A 280 29.35 4.23 3.95
N GLY A 281 30.34 3.53 3.37
CA GLY A 281 31.76 3.82 3.61
C GLY A 281 32.39 3.10 4.82
N THR A 282 31.66 2.21 5.52
CA THR A 282 32.15 1.46 6.71
C THR A 282 32.84 0.14 6.40
N ARG A 283 33.08 -0.21 5.15
CA ARG A 283 33.73 -1.47 4.74
C ARG A 283 33.01 -2.76 5.19
N ALA A 284 31.72 -2.67 5.56
CA ALA A 284 30.96 -3.76 6.15
C ALA A 284 30.96 -5.07 5.34
N LYS A 285 31.03 -4.97 4.00
CA LYS A 285 31.10 -6.16 3.12
C LYS A 285 32.39 -6.94 3.34
N ARG A 286 33.53 -6.22 3.42
CA ARG A 286 34.84 -6.84 3.67
C ARG A 286 34.93 -7.41 5.07
N ILE A 287 34.47 -6.65 6.09
CA ILE A 287 34.39 -7.09 7.48
C ILE A 287 33.51 -8.35 7.59
N GLY A 288 32.32 -8.35 6.98
CA GLY A 288 31.41 -9.51 7.00
C GLY A 288 31.99 -10.74 6.35
N LYS A 289 32.73 -10.59 5.24
CA LYS A 289 33.41 -11.71 4.58
C LYS A 289 34.55 -12.28 5.44
N MET A 290 35.41 -11.40 6.00
CA MET A 290 36.48 -11.82 6.91
C MET A 290 35.94 -12.55 8.15
N LEU A 291 34.81 -12.08 8.71
CA LEU A 291 34.16 -12.72 9.82
C LEU A 291 33.61 -14.10 9.45
N ALA A 292 32.98 -14.23 8.31
CA ALA A 292 32.43 -15.48 7.81
C ALA A 292 33.55 -16.51 7.55
N ASP A 293 34.63 -16.09 6.89
CA ASP A 293 35.82 -16.93 6.64
C ASP A 293 36.45 -17.40 7.95
N LYS A 294 36.56 -16.52 8.96
CA LYS A 294 37.11 -16.85 10.27
C LYS A 294 36.27 -17.85 11.08
N LEU A 295 34.95 -17.69 11.00
CA LEU A 295 33.98 -18.56 11.68
C LEU A 295 33.69 -19.88 10.90
N GLY A 296 34.19 -20.00 9.66
CA GLY A 296 33.91 -21.15 8.80
C GLY A 296 32.45 -21.25 8.36
N ILE A 297 31.73 -20.14 8.27
CA ILE A 297 30.32 -20.06 7.87
C ILE A 297 30.14 -19.27 6.56
N LYS A 298 28.97 -19.37 5.95
CA LYS A 298 28.70 -18.70 4.65
C LYS A 298 28.57 -17.20 4.78
N PHE A 299 28.88 -16.50 3.70
CA PHE A 299 28.69 -15.05 3.57
C PHE A 299 27.66 -14.74 2.49
N TYR A 300 26.69 -13.89 2.82
CA TYR A 300 25.64 -13.46 1.91
C TYR A 300 25.59 -11.92 1.77
N ASP A 301 25.55 -11.46 0.51
CA ASP A 301 25.33 -10.06 0.13
C ASP A 301 24.47 -10.02 -1.14
N LYS A 302 25.08 -9.80 -2.31
CA LYS A 302 24.38 -9.78 -3.61
C LYS A 302 23.89 -11.16 -4.07
N GLU A 303 24.48 -12.22 -3.59
CA GLU A 303 24.12 -13.59 -3.97
C GLU A 303 22.68 -13.96 -3.62
N LEU A 304 22.11 -13.39 -2.53
CA LEU A 304 20.69 -13.56 -2.20
C LEU A 304 19.75 -13.04 -3.29
N THR A 305 20.12 -11.94 -3.93
CA THR A 305 19.33 -11.38 -5.04
C THR A 305 19.35 -12.29 -6.27
N MET A 306 20.47 -12.98 -6.50
CA MET A 306 20.59 -13.95 -7.59
C MET A 306 19.82 -15.25 -7.31
N LEU A 307 19.82 -15.72 -6.07
CA LEU A 307 19.03 -16.88 -5.64
C LEU A 307 17.51 -16.60 -5.75
N GLU A 308 17.09 -15.40 -5.39
CA GLU A 308 15.71 -14.92 -5.56
C GLU A 308 15.28 -14.95 -7.02
N ALA A 309 16.10 -14.37 -7.91
CA ALA A 309 15.82 -14.35 -9.35
C ALA A 309 15.73 -15.77 -9.92
N LYS A 310 16.60 -16.69 -9.49
CA LYS A 310 16.59 -18.10 -9.90
C LYS A 310 15.34 -18.84 -9.40
N LYS A 311 14.93 -18.61 -8.16
CA LYS A 311 13.76 -19.25 -7.54
C LYS A 311 12.44 -18.81 -8.20
N ARG A 312 12.37 -17.58 -8.72
CA ARG A 312 11.17 -17.01 -9.37
C ARG A 312 11.19 -17.08 -10.88
N GLU A 313 12.21 -17.66 -11.51
CA GLU A 313 12.42 -17.62 -12.97
C GLU A 313 12.39 -16.19 -13.54
N LEU A 314 12.77 -15.21 -12.72
CA LEU A 314 12.81 -13.80 -13.11
C LEU A 314 13.99 -13.52 -14.05
N ASP A 315 13.78 -12.64 -15.02
CA ASP A 315 14.81 -12.27 -16.00
C ASP A 315 16.03 -11.65 -15.29
N LYS A 316 17.23 -12.23 -15.53
CA LYS A 316 18.51 -11.80 -14.92
C LYS A 316 18.80 -10.30 -15.10
N LYS A 317 18.21 -9.68 -16.11
CA LYS A 317 18.35 -8.24 -16.40
C LYS A 317 17.62 -7.36 -15.38
N TYR A 318 16.48 -7.82 -14.86
CA TYR A 318 15.68 -7.10 -13.86
C TYR A 318 16.38 -7.03 -12.49
N VAL A 319 17.13 -8.07 -12.17
CA VAL A 319 17.88 -8.18 -10.91
C VAL A 319 19.15 -7.32 -10.91
N LYS A 320 19.76 -7.13 -12.08
CA LYS A 320 21.04 -6.44 -12.21
C LYS A 320 20.93 -4.93 -12.07
N ASP A 321 19.78 -4.33 -12.48
CA ASP A 321 19.57 -2.87 -12.44
C ASP A 321 19.16 -2.35 -11.06
N ASN A 322 18.67 -3.22 -10.16
CA ASN A 322 18.15 -2.82 -8.84
C ASN A 322 19.15 -3.03 -7.68
N SER A 323 20.37 -3.50 -7.94
CA SER A 323 21.22 -4.05 -6.89
C SER A 323 22.22 -3.09 -6.23
N ASP A 324 22.62 -1.97 -6.81
CA ASP A 324 23.77 -1.25 -6.30
C ASP A 324 23.72 0.27 -6.14
N GLU A 325 22.89 1.02 -6.85
CA GLU A 325 23.00 2.50 -6.82
C GLU A 325 21.73 3.26 -6.46
N ASP A 326 20.56 2.67 -6.56
CA ASP A 326 19.30 3.38 -6.47
C ASP A 326 18.33 2.87 -5.38
N GLY A 327 18.79 2.71 -4.14
CA GLY A 327 17.88 2.50 -2.99
C GLY A 327 16.79 3.57 -2.87
N TYR A 328 16.98 4.74 -3.49
CA TYR A 328 16.00 5.81 -3.56
C TYR A 328 14.90 5.53 -4.58
N ASN A 329 15.22 4.93 -5.73
CA ASN A 329 14.22 4.56 -6.74
C ASN A 329 13.43 3.30 -6.32
N ALA A 330 14.05 2.39 -5.59
CA ALA A 330 13.38 1.24 -4.97
C ALA A 330 12.30 1.65 -3.95
N TYR A 331 12.48 2.80 -3.32
CA TYR A 331 11.50 3.38 -2.40
C TYR A 331 10.28 3.97 -3.11
N LEU A 332 10.48 4.66 -4.22
CA LEU A 332 9.40 5.29 -4.97
C LEU A 332 8.50 4.27 -5.71
N SER A 333 8.96 3.03 -5.88
CA SER A 333 8.25 1.94 -6.55
C SER A 333 7.87 0.80 -5.59
N LEU A 334 7.35 1.14 -4.41
CA LEU A 334 6.95 0.18 -3.37
C LEU A 334 6.05 -0.95 -3.88
N ASP A 335 5.13 -0.65 -4.79
CA ASP A 335 4.26 -1.66 -5.38
C ASP A 335 5.00 -2.61 -6.34
N ALA A 336 6.02 -2.12 -7.05
CA ALA A 336 6.83 -2.93 -7.96
C ALA A 336 7.85 -3.82 -7.21
N ASN A 337 8.38 -3.36 -6.07
CA ASN A 337 9.41 -4.08 -5.29
C ASN A 337 8.86 -4.96 -4.16
N LYS A 338 7.58 -4.87 -3.87
CA LYS A 338 6.93 -5.59 -2.78
C LYS A 338 7.10 -7.10 -2.87
N ASP A 339 6.85 -7.66 -4.05
CA ASP A 339 7.00 -9.10 -4.27
C ASP A 339 8.47 -9.55 -4.18
N SER A 340 9.40 -8.67 -4.57
CA SER A 340 10.85 -8.90 -4.41
C SER A 340 11.26 -8.91 -2.94
N ILE A 341 10.76 -7.99 -2.12
CA ILE A 341 11.07 -7.94 -0.68
C ILE A 341 10.51 -9.19 0.03
N ILE A 342 9.28 -9.60 -0.29
CA ILE A 342 8.66 -10.80 0.28
C ILE A 342 9.47 -12.04 -0.08
N ALA A 343 9.86 -12.21 -1.36
CA ALA A 343 10.67 -13.34 -1.78
C ALA A 343 12.05 -13.38 -1.13
N GLN A 344 12.69 -12.22 -1.04
CA GLN A 344 13.98 -12.10 -0.36
C GLN A 344 13.87 -12.50 1.11
N SER A 345 12.79 -12.09 1.78
CA SER A 345 12.54 -12.49 3.16
C SER A 345 12.30 -14.00 3.30
N GLU A 346 11.58 -14.61 2.36
CA GLU A 346 11.38 -16.06 2.34
C GLU A 346 12.70 -16.83 2.19
N ILE A 347 13.59 -16.35 1.32
CA ILE A 347 14.93 -16.95 1.13
C ILE A 347 15.78 -16.81 2.39
N ILE A 348 15.81 -15.62 3.02
CA ILE A 348 16.55 -15.40 4.27
C ILE A 348 16.07 -16.35 5.37
N LEU A 349 14.75 -16.52 5.52
CA LEU A 349 14.15 -17.43 6.49
C LEU A 349 14.46 -18.91 6.19
N GLU A 350 14.49 -19.30 4.92
CA GLU A 350 14.84 -20.66 4.50
C GLU A 350 16.32 -20.96 4.78
N LEU A 351 17.23 -20.05 4.44
CA LEU A 351 18.65 -20.18 4.74
C LEU A 351 18.90 -20.28 6.24
N ALA A 352 18.22 -19.45 7.04
CA ALA A 352 18.34 -19.47 8.50
C ALA A 352 17.97 -20.80 9.13
N SER A 353 17.06 -21.56 8.50
CA SER A 353 16.69 -22.90 8.97
C SER A 353 17.68 -23.99 8.58
N THR A 354 18.54 -23.75 7.59
CA THR A 354 19.39 -24.78 6.99
C THR A 354 20.87 -24.62 7.33
N GLU A 355 21.36 -23.40 7.54
CA GLU A 355 22.79 -23.14 7.70
C GLU A 355 23.13 -21.90 8.51
N SER A 356 24.37 -21.84 9.03
CA SER A 356 24.92 -20.65 9.69
C SER A 356 25.53 -19.71 8.65
N PHE A 357 25.33 -18.40 8.82
CA PHE A 357 25.86 -17.41 7.87
C PHE A 357 26.01 -16.00 8.46
N VAL A 358 26.83 -15.19 7.77
CA VAL A 358 26.90 -13.74 7.93
C VAL A 358 26.17 -13.10 6.75
N ILE A 359 25.27 -12.14 7.02
CA ILE A 359 24.53 -11.40 5.99
C ILE A 359 24.68 -9.91 6.18
N VAL A 360 24.92 -9.17 5.09
CA VAL A 360 25.08 -7.72 5.11
C VAL A 360 23.85 -7.01 4.54
N GLY A 361 23.08 -6.36 5.43
CA GLY A 361 21.90 -5.56 5.10
C GLY A 361 20.62 -6.37 4.89
N ARG A 362 19.75 -5.90 3.95
CA ARG A 362 18.49 -6.56 3.57
C ARG A 362 17.42 -6.61 4.67
N CYS A 363 17.54 -5.77 5.71
CA CYS A 363 16.70 -5.85 6.91
C CYS A 363 16.69 -7.24 7.55
N ALA A 364 17.77 -8.01 7.38
CA ALA A 364 17.86 -9.38 7.88
C ALA A 364 17.76 -9.44 9.40
N ASP A 365 18.23 -8.42 10.10
CA ASP A 365 18.05 -8.22 11.54
C ASP A 365 16.58 -8.24 11.96
N TYR A 366 15.70 -7.58 11.19
CA TYR A 366 14.27 -7.56 11.44
C TYR A 366 13.58 -8.86 10.98
N ILE A 367 13.93 -9.36 9.79
CA ILE A 367 13.35 -10.59 9.22
C ILE A 367 13.61 -11.78 10.15
N LEU A 368 14.78 -11.81 10.80
CA LEU A 368 15.25 -12.88 11.65
C LEU A 368 15.07 -12.61 13.15
N LYS A 369 14.33 -11.56 13.53
CA LYS A 369 14.15 -11.09 14.93
C LYS A 369 13.75 -12.18 15.94
N ASN A 370 13.10 -13.26 15.46
CA ASN A 370 12.64 -14.37 16.29
C ASN A 370 13.59 -15.58 16.23
N HIS A 371 14.78 -15.44 15.61
CA HIS A 371 15.77 -16.52 15.56
C HIS A 371 16.57 -16.60 16.87
N LYS A 372 16.73 -17.82 17.43
CA LYS A 372 17.33 -18.02 18.75
C LYS A 372 18.80 -17.58 18.84
N LYS A 373 19.60 -17.89 17.80
CA LYS A 373 21.03 -17.57 17.74
C LYS A 373 21.30 -16.46 16.72
N LEU A 374 20.57 -15.34 16.86
CA LEU A 374 20.80 -14.13 16.07
C LEU A 374 21.75 -13.20 16.80
N VAL A 375 22.73 -12.67 16.07
CA VAL A 375 23.57 -11.54 16.48
C VAL A 375 23.39 -10.40 15.49
N THR A 376 22.99 -9.26 15.98
CA THR A 376 22.72 -8.07 15.17
C THR A 376 23.80 -7.03 15.39
N VAL A 377 24.46 -6.60 14.32
CA VAL A 377 25.56 -5.63 14.35
C VAL A 377 25.23 -4.41 13.52
N PHE A 378 25.51 -3.21 14.04
CA PHE A 378 25.51 -1.98 13.28
C PHE A 378 26.89 -1.36 13.20
N LEU A 379 27.36 -1.08 11.98
CA LEU A 379 28.64 -0.42 11.75
C LEU A 379 28.40 1.05 11.40
N TYR A 380 28.96 1.95 12.20
CA TYR A 380 29.00 3.41 11.94
C TYR A 380 30.44 3.87 11.84
N ALA A 381 30.67 5.06 11.34
CA ALA A 381 32.00 5.67 11.31
C ALA A 381 31.87 7.22 11.25
N ASP A 382 32.98 7.89 11.56
CA ASP A 382 33.09 9.35 11.45
C ASP A 382 32.92 9.79 9.99
N GLU A 383 32.41 11.01 9.79
CA GLU A 383 32.15 11.51 8.44
C GLU A 383 33.39 11.55 7.57
N GLU A 384 34.50 12.02 8.12
CA GLU A 384 35.76 12.13 7.40
C GLU A 384 36.30 10.76 6.97
N PHE A 385 36.20 9.76 7.86
CA PHE A 385 36.57 8.40 7.56
C PHE A 385 35.72 7.83 6.39
N LYS A 386 34.41 7.99 6.45
CA LYS A 386 33.51 7.52 5.39
C LYS A 386 33.79 8.19 4.05
N ILE A 387 34.00 9.51 4.05
CA ILE A 387 34.31 10.27 2.85
C ILE A 387 35.60 9.74 2.21
N ASN A 388 36.67 9.60 2.98
CA ASN A 388 37.95 9.08 2.49
C ASN A 388 37.83 7.67 1.90
N LYS A 389 37.04 6.81 2.57
CA LYS A 389 36.82 5.44 2.08
C LYS A 389 35.97 5.38 0.81
N VAL A 390 35.02 6.25 0.66
CA VAL A 390 34.20 6.34 -0.57
C VAL A 390 35.01 6.90 -1.72
N MET A 391 35.83 7.93 -1.48
CA MET A 391 36.77 8.47 -2.47
C MET A 391 37.77 7.38 -2.94
N GLU A 392 38.31 6.62 -2.01
CA GLU A 392 39.24 5.51 -2.31
C GLU A 392 38.57 4.41 -3.14
N MET A 393 37.32 4.08 -2.85
CA MET A 393 36.58 2.98 -3.45
C MET A 393 36.04 3.30 -4.85
N TYR A 394 35.56 4.50 -5.06
CA TYR A 394 34.85 4.89 -6.28
C TYR A 394 35.60 5.92 -7.14
N GLY A 395 36.68 6.50 -6.64
CA GLY A 395 37.41 7.57 -7.33
C GLY A 395 36.65 8.93 -7.29
N ASP A 396 35.69 9.08 -6.40
CA ASP A 396 34.86 10.26 -6.26
C ASP A 396 35.66 11.47 -5.77
N THR A 397 35.25 12.67 -6.16
CA THR A 397 35.67 13.90 -5.46
C THR A 397 35.03 13.95 -4.07
N LYS A 398 35.58 14.75 -3.15
CA LYS A 398 35.04 14.92 -1.79
C LYS A 398 33.54 15.25 -1.79
N GLN A 399 33.09 16.11 -2.70
CA GLN A 399 31.70 16.52 -2.80
C GLN A 399 30.81 15.40 -3.32
N GLN A 400 31.25 14.66 -4.32
CA GLN A 400 30.56 13.49 -4.83
C GLN A 400 30.46 12.38 -3.77
N ALA A 401 31.53 12.15 -3.00
CA ALA A 401 31.52 11.19 -1.90
C ALA A 401 30.49 11.54 -0.82
N ILE A 402 30.37 12.82 -0.44
CA ILE A 402 29.37 13.31 0.52
C ILE A 402 27.94 13.03 -0.01
N GLU A 403 27.67 13.38 -1.26
CA GLU A 403 26.37 13.14 -1.88
C GLU A 403 26.05 11.66 -1.98
N HIS A 404 27.03 10.84 -2.34
CA HIS A 404 26.90 9.39 -2.44
C HIS A 404 26.57 8.75 -1.08
N ILE A 405 27.29 9.16 -0.02
CA ILE A 405 27.02 8.70 1.36
C ILE A 405 25.59 9.11 1.79
N LYS A 406 25.22 10.37 1.58
CA LYS A 406 23.90 10.87 1.95
C LYS A 406 22.79 10.12 1.22
N LYS A 407 22.90 9.98 -0.10
CA LYS A 407 21.92 9.27 -0.95
C LYS A 407 21.77 7.82 -0.49
N SER A 408 22.89 7.12 -0.29
CA SER A 408 22.90 5.70 0.11
C SER A 408 22.34 5.49 1.52
N ASN A 409 22.67 6.33 2.49
CA ASN A 409 22.19 6.24 3.86
C ASN A 409 20.70 6.58 3.96
N THR A 410 20.24 7.61 3.23
CA THR A 410 18.81 7.95 3.16
C THR A 410 18.00 6.79 2.58
N ALA A 411 18.46 6.17 1.49
CA ALA A 411 17.80 5.04 0.89
C ALA A 411 17.68 3.85 1.86
N ARG A 412 18.75 3.53 2.59
CA ARG A 412 18.76 2.44 3.60
C ARG A 412 17.84 2.76 4.76
N SER A 413 17.89 3.97 5.30
CA SER A 413 17.03 4.42 6.40
C SER A 413 15.57 4.32 6.02
N THR A 414 15.21 4.79 4.83
CA THR A 414 13.84 4.75 4.33
C THR A 414 13.35 3.31 4.12
N TYR A 415 14.18 2.45 3.49
CA TYR A 415 13.86 1.04 3.31
C TYR A 415 13.67 0.32 4.65
N TYR A 416 14.58 0.57 5.62
CA TYR A 416 14.50 -0.04 6.94
C TYR A 416 13.25 0.41 7.71
N SER A 417 12.93 1.70 7.67
CA SER A 417 11.72 2.23 8.32
C SER A 417 10.45 1.61 7.74
N LEU A 418 10.40 1.37 6.44
CA LEU A 418 9.27 0.71 5.80
C LEU A 418 9.11 -0.75 6.23
N VAL A 419 10.20 -1.51 6.18
CA VAL A 419 10.18 -2.96 6.46
C VAL A 419 10.06 -3.21 7.95
N ALA A 420 10.87 -2.56 8.78
CA ALA A 420 10.98 -2.79 10.21
C ALA A 420 10.06 -1.90 11.07
N ASN A 421 9.60 -0.76 10.54
CA ASN A 421 8.91 0.30 11.30
C ASN A 421 9.74 0.78 12.51
N LYS A 422 11.05 0.87 12.33
CA LYS A 422 12.02 1.30 13.32
C LYS A 422 12.96 2.33 12.73
N VAL A 423 13.63 3.08 13.60
CA VAL A 423 14.67 4.03 13.17
C VAL A 423 15.95 3.26 12.83
N TRP A 424 16.42 3.42 11.60
CA TRP A 424 17.66 2.80 11.16
C TRP A 424 18.88 3.41 11.84
N GLY A 425 19.76 2.54 12.38
CA GLY A 425 20.97 2.97 13.07
C GLY A 425 20.74 3.42 14.51
N GLU A 426 19.55 3.26 15.06
CA GLU A 426 19.29 3.44 16.49
C GLU A 426 19.94 2.31 17.29
N LYS A 427 20.77 2.68 18.29
CA LYS A 427 21.66 1.75 18.99
C LYS A 427 20.89 0.59 19.65
N GLU A 428 19.70 0.88 20.16
CA GLU A 428 18.83 -0.06 20.88
C GLU A 428 18.28 -1.19 19.97
N ASN A 429 18.39 -1.03 18.65
CA ASN A 429 17.93 -2.04 17.71
C ASN A 429 18.98 -3.14 17.42
N TYR A 430 20.20 -3.01 17.97
CA TYR A 430 21.33 -3.89 17.65
C TYR A 430 22.04 -4.41 18.90
N ASP A 431 22.48 -5.66 18.87
CA ASP A 431 23.31 -6.25 19.94
C ASP A 431 24.66 -5.57 20.05
N LEU A 432 25.28 -5.25 18.89
CA LEU A 432 26.57 -4.57 18.81
C LEU A 432 26.47 -3.32 17.93
N TYR A 433 27.01 -2.23 18.47
CA TYR A 433 27.10 -0.93 17.78
C TYR A 433 28.56 -0.50 17.72
N ILE A 434 29.23 -0.75 16.56
CA ILE A 434 30.70 -0.71 16.45
C ILE A 434 31.16 0.45 15.55
N ASN A 435 32.16 1.19 16.02
CA ASN A 435 32.82 2.22 15.22
C ASN A 435 33.79 1.58 14.22
N ALA A 436 33.54 1.78 12.92
CA ALA A 436 34.34 1.23 11.84
C ALA A 436 35.61 2.04 11.52
N ASN A 437 35.97 3.03 12.32
CA ASN A 437 37.27 3.72 12.20
C ASN A 437 38.46 2.79 12.60
N ASP A 438 38.17 1.75 13.38
CA ASP A 438 39.15 0.74 13.80
C ASP A 438 39.59 -0.18 12.62
N THR A 439 40.59 -1.00 12.85
CA THR A 439 41.04 -1.98 11.87
C THR A 439 39.99 -3.08 11.65
N GLU A 440 39.96 -3.65 10.46
CA GLU A 440 38.98 -4.70 10.14
C GLU A 440 39.16 -5.93 11.04
N GLU A 441 40.40 -6.27 11.36
CA GLU A 441 40.77 -7.38 12.24
C GLU A 441 40.23 -7.17 13.67
N ASN A 442 40.35 -5.96 14.21
CA ASN A 442 39.83 -5.61 15.53
C ASN A 442 38.31 -5.67 15.57
N ILE A 443 37.63 -5.17 14.53
CA ILE A 443 36.16 -5.22 14.42
C ILE A 443 35.68 -6.68 14.35
N VAL A 444 36.33 -7.50 13.52
CA VAL A 444 36.02 -8.93 13.41
C VAL A 444 36.22 -9.62 14.76
N LYS A 445 37.30 -9.31 15.48
CA LYS A 445 37.56 -9.85 16.81
C LYS A 445 36.47 -9.44 17.83
N GLN A 446 36.06 -8.18 17.85
CA GLN A 446 34.99 -7.72 18.74
C GLN A 446 33.69 -8.48 18.49
N ILE A 447 33.31 -8.73 17.22
CA ILE A 447 32.11 -9.50 16.90
C ILE A 447 32.26 -10.95 17.31
N GLU A 448 33.41 -11.58 17.06
CA GLU A 448 33.68 -12.96 17.44
C GLU A 448 33.65 -13.14 18.97
N ASP A 449 34.31 -12.27 19.73
CA ASP A 449 34.33 -12.31 21.18
C ASP A 449 32.89 -12.22 21.75
N PHE A 450 32.03 -11.38 21.14
CA PHE A 450 30.64 -11.28 21.52
C PHE A 450 29.85 -12.56 21.20
N VAL A 451 30.04 -13.11 20.00
CA VAL A 451 29.40 -14.38 19.60
C VAL A 451 29.79 -15.51 20.56
N ASN A 452 31.06 -15.61 20.94
CA ASN A 452 31.56 -16.62 21.87
C ASN A 452 31.01 -16.42 23.30
N SER A 453 30.72 -15.18 23.71
CA SER A 453 30.14 -14.89 25.01
C SER A 453 28.65 -15.19 25.10
N LYS A 454 27.96 -15.25 23.97
CA LYS A 454 26.50 -15.48 23.85
C LYS A 454 26.16 -16.98 23.69
N ASN A 455 27.16 -17.82 23.31
CA ASN A 455 27.03 -19.27 23.20
C ASN A 455 27.38 -19.95 24.52
#